data_d1b5bfd00d2ff5da4494cbe6aa6780e1
#
_entry.id   d1b5bfd00d2ff5da4494cbe6aa6780e1
#
_cell.length_a   1.000
_cell.length_b   1.000
_cell.length_c   1.000
_cell.angle_alpha   90.00
_cell.angle_beta   90.00
_cell.angle_gamma   90.00
#
_symmetry.space_group_name_H-M   'P 1'
#
loop_
_entity.id
_entity.type
_entity.pdbx_description
1 polymer ?
#
loop_
_entity_poly.entity_id
_entity_poly.type
_entity_poly.pdbx_seq_one_letter_code
_entity_poly.pdbx_strand_id
1 'polypeptide(L)'
;DSAKGARGHSSLRAATDTEIELTVSGNIRMATATKQRDLEPQPPFMFSLKVHKLGQDEDGDDVTTCTITKASDDDAADIAQKRPTGANQKIVAKAFKQLRGEGRGHSNPTGAGFPESGEYWCIPADQLRDFSEGKMTSINPRSAYTQALEALFAMGYMVQNEGVIWIAAKEGRTSK
;
A
#
# COMPACT_ATOMS: atom_id res chain seq x y z
N ASP A 1 11.53 -7.79 -5.79
CA ASP A 1 12.44 -8.97 -5.68
C ASP A 1 12.27 -9.73 -4.34
N SER A 2 11.02 -9.91 -3.91
CA SER A 2 10.69 -10.61 -2.65
C SER A 2 10.60 -12.14 -2.78
N ALA A 3 10.92 -12.71 -3.93
CA ALA A 3 10.77 -14.15 -4.18
C ALA A 3 12.04 -14.98 -3.96
N LYS A 4 13.13 -14.38 -3.47
CA LYS A 4 14.35 -15.11 -3.13
C LYS A 4 14.38 -15.34 -1.63
N GLY A 5 13.92 -16.51 -1.17
CA GLY A 5 14.06 -16.96 0.21
C GLY A 5 15.48 -16.84 0.76
N ALA A 6 15.69 -17.20 2.02
CA ALA A 6 16.97 -17.07 2.70
C ALA A 6 18.14 -17.53 1.82
N ARG A 7 19.17 -16.69 1.69
CA ARG A 7 20.38 -17.03 0.95
C ARG A 7 21.16 -18.10 1.72
N GLY A 8 21.45 -19.22 1.09
CA GLY A 8 22.18 -20.30 1.69
C GLY A 8 21.87 -21.64 1.02
N HIS A 9 22.46 -22.69 1.55
CA HIS A 9 22.22 -24.05 1.07
C HIS A 9 20.77 -24.47 1.44
N SER A 10 20.09 -25.19 0.54
CA SER A 10 18.71 -25.68 0.76
C SER A 10 18.52 -26.49 2.05
N SER A 11 19.60 -27.14 2.53
CA SER A 11 19.64 -27.86 3.81
C SER A 11 19.42 -26.95 5.02
N LEU A 12 19.78 -25.67 4.97
CA LEU A 12 19.57 -24.73 6.06
C LEU A 12 18.05 -24.54 6.30
N ARG A 13 17.31 -24.33 5.23
CA ARG A 13 15.84 -24.19 5.29
C ARG A 13 15.18 -25.49 5.75
N ALA A 14 15.73 -26.65 5.39
CA ALA A 14 15.21 -27.94 5.85
C ALA A 14 15.44 -28.17 7.35
N ALA A 15 16.52 -27.65 7.91
CA ALA A 15 16.90 -27.82 9.30
C ALA A 15 16.24 -26.83 10.27
N THR A 16 15.68 -25.72 9.77
CA THR A 16 14.97 -24.74 10.62
C THR A 16 13.52 -25.18 10.87
N ASP A 17 13.02 -25.00 12.07
CA ASP A 17 11.63 -25.29 12.44
C ASP A 17 10.73 -24.09 12.10
N THR A 18 11.23 -22.89 12.24
CA THR A 18 10.51 -21.65 11.95
C THR A 18 11.33 -20.75 11.03
N GLU A 19 10.70 -20.19 10.00
CA GLU A 19 11.25 -19.16 9.13
C GLU A 19 10.32 -17.94 9.18
N ILE A 20 10.88 -16.77 9.48
CA ILE A 20 10.14 -15.51 9.54
C ILE A 20 10.73 -14.57 8.48
N GLU A 21 9.88 -14.13 7.55
CA GLU A 21 10.20 -13.09 6.58
C GLU A 21 9.84 -11.72 7.14
N LEU A 22 10.78 -10.78 7.06
CA LEU A 22 10.54 -9.38 7.40
C LEU A 22 10.46 -8.55 6.13
N THR A 23 9.31 -7.91 5.91
CA THR A 23 9.12 -6.96 4.82
C THR A 23 8.90 -5.55 5.35
N VAL A 24 9.29 -4.54 4.56
CA VAL A 24 9.18 -3.13 4.94
C VAL A 24 8.32 -2.39 3.92
N SER A 25 7.32 -1.68 4.41
CA SER A 25 6.46 -0.81 3.61
C SER A 25 6.28 0.54 4.30
N GLY A 26 6.99 1.56 3.81
CA GLY A 26 7.04 2.86 4.48
C GLY A 26 7.65 2.76 5.88
N ASN A 27 6.92 3.19 6.90
CA ASN A 27 7.35 3.11 8.30
C ASN A 27 6.93 1.79 8.98
N ILE A 28 6.15 0.95 8.31
CA ILE A 28 5.66 -0.32 8.88
C ILE A 28 6.52 -1.48 8.42
N ARG A 29 6.77 -2.39 9.34
CA ARG A 29 7.44 -3.67 9.14
C ARG A 29 6.44 -4.78 9.39
N MET A 30 6.48 -5.79 8.54
CA MET A 30 5.60 -6.95 8.64
C MET A 30 6.46 -8.20 8.80
N ALA A 31 6.26 -8.92 9.90
CA ALA A 31 6.85 -10.21 10.16
C ALA A 31 5.84 -11.31 9.80
N THR A 32 6.20 -12.15 8.84
CA THR A 32 5.36 -13.26 8.37
C THR A 32 6.08 -14.58 8.60
N ALA A 33 5.47 -15.52 9.30
CA ALA A 33 5.99 -16.88 9.39
C ALA A 33 5.77 -17.58 8.05
N THR A 34 6.86 -17.77 7.29
CA THR A 34 6.85 -18.44 5.98
C THR A 34 7.03 -19.94 6.07
N LYS A 35 7.52 -20.41 7.21
CA LYS A 35 7.61 -21.82 7.59
C LYS A 35 7.37 -21.96 9.08
N GLN A 36 6.58 -22.96 9.45
CA GLN A 36 6.32 -23.35 10.82
C GLN A 36 6.08 -24.85 10.84
N ARG A 37 6.82 -25.61 11.67
CA ARG A 37 6.73 -27.06 11.67
C ARG A 37 5.56 -27.57 12.52
N ASP A 38 5.43 -27.03 13.73
CA ASP A 38 4.57 -27.61 14.77
C ASP A 38 3.34 -26.76 15.12
N LEU A 39 3.19 -25.59 14.51
CA LEU A 39 2.07 -24.68 14.77
C LEU A 39 1.39 -24.28 13.47
N GLU A 40 0.10 -23.98 13.56
CA GLU A 40 -0.63 -23.39 12.44
C GLU A 40 -0.05 -22.01 12.05
N PRO A 41 -0.07 -21.66 10.75
CA PRO A 41 0.38 -20.36 10.31
C PRO A 41 -0.36 -19.23 11.04
N GLN A 42 0.38 -18.37 11.72
CA GLN A 42 -0.17 -17.22 12.40
C GLN A 42 -0.30 -16.04 11.43
N PRO A 43 -1.28 -15.14 11.63
CA PRO A 43 -1.40 -13.94 10.84
C PRO A 43 -0.12 -13.09 10.96
N PRO A 44 0.25 -12.33 9.91
CA PRO A 44 1.42 -11.47 9.95
C PRO A 44 1.37 -10.47 11.10
N PHE A 45 2.49 -10.30 11.80
CA PHE A 45 2.63 -9.29 12.86
C PHE A 45 3.19 -7.99 12.26
N MET A 46 2.43 -6.91 12.40
CA MET A 46 2.81 -5.60 11.87
C MET A 46 3.23 -4.65 12.99
N PHE A 47 4.33 -3.94 12.75
CA PHE A 47 4.91 -3.04 13.74
C PHE A 47 5.67 -1.88 13.09
N SER A 48 5.82 -0.79 13.83
CA SER A 48 6.72 0.32 13.54
C SER A 48 7.85 0.38 14.54
N LEU A 49 8.94 1.05 14.17
CA LEU A 49 10.03 1.37 15.07
C LEU A 49 9.95 2.84 15.46
N LYS A 50 9.85 3.09 16.77
CA LYS A 50 9.96 4.44 17.33
C LYS A 50 11.41 4.65 17.78
N VAL A 51 12.08 5.61 17.15
CA VAL A 51 13.46 5.97 17.50
C VAL A 51 13.48 6.83 18.75
N HIS A 52 14.41 6.53 19.64
CA HIS A 52 14.68 7.30 20.85
C HIS A 52 16.16 7.72 20.87
N LYS A 53 16.41 8.98 21.15
CA LYS A 53 17.76 9.49 21.36
C LYS A 53 18.20 9.15 22.80
N LEU A 54 19.36 8.52 22.94
CA LEU A 54 19.95 8.16 24.23
C LEU A 54 20.96 9.19 24.73
N GLY A 55 21.64 9.89 23.80
CA GLY A 55 22.68 10.85 24.08
C GLY A 55 23.50 11.15 22.86
N GLN A 56 24.74 11.60 23.06
CA GLN A 56 25.73 11.76 22.02
C GLN A 56 26.98 10.97 22.39
N ASP A 57 27.69 10.49 21.39
CA ASP A 57 28.99 9.84 21.57
C ASP A 57 30.12 10.86 21.72
N GLU A 58 31.38 10.36 21.81
CA GLU A 58 32.57 11.20 21.98
C GLU A 58 32.84 12.10 20.76
N ASP A 59 32.34 11.75 19.58
CA ASP A 59 32.47 12.49 18.33
C ASP A 59 31.31 13.50 18.12
N GLY A 60 30.31 13.51 19.04
CA GLY A 60 29.15 14.39 19.02
C GLY A 60 27.99 13.88 18.16
N ASP A 61 28.05 12.64 17.68
CA ASP A 61 27.00 12.00 16.92
C ASP A 61 25.90 11.47 17.84
N ASP A 62 24.66 11.53 17.36
CA ASP A 62 23.50 11.09 18.13
C ASP A 62 23.46 9.56 18.29
N VAL A 63 23.58 9.07 19.52
CA VAL A 63 23.34 7.67 19.86
C VAL A 63 21.85 7.46 19.98
N THR A 64 21.32 6.56 19.16
CA THR A 64 19.87 6.27 19.13
C THR A 64 19.60 4.79 19.36
N THR A 65 18.42 4.50 19.90
CA THR A 65 17.83 3.16 19.97
C THR A 65 16.43 3.20 19.42
N CYS A 66 15.77 2.04 19.31
CA CYS A 66 14.38 1.99 18.89
C CYS A 66 13.57 1.01 19.75
N THR A 67 12.30 1.33 19.91
CA THR A 67 11.30 0.44 20.49
C THR A 67 10.30 -0.01 19.44
N ILE A 68 9.81 -1.24 19.58
CA ILE A 68 8.75 -1.78 18.73
C ILE A 68 7.41 -1.25 19.23
N THR A 69 6.64 -0.68 18.34
CA THR A 69 5.24 -0.31 18.59
C THR A 69 4.37 -1.13 17.63
N LYS A 70 3.37 -1.85 18.18
CA LYS A 70 2.40 -2.57 17.33
C LYS A 70 1.75 -1.58 16.37
N ALA A 71 1.70 -1.93 15.08
CA ALA A 71 1.00 -1.11 14.10
C ALA A 71 -0.49 -1.03 14.46
N SER A 72 -1.10 0.13 14.23
CA SER A 72 -2.54 0.29 14.39
C SER A 72 -3.29 -0.55 13.34
N ASP A 73 -4.57 -0.83 13.58
CA ASP A 73 -5.42 -1.52 12.60
C ASP A 73 -5.53 -0.72 11.30
N ASP A 74 -5.44 0.61 11.38
CA ASP A 74 -5.37 1.51 10.21
C ASP A 74 -4.09 1.32 9.41
N ASP A 75 -2.94 1.18 10.07
CA ASP A 75 -1.66 0.89 9.42
C ASP A 75 -1.67 -0.50 8.78
N ALA A 76 -2.30 -1.47 9.45
CA ALA A 76 -2.48 -2.82 8.95
C ALA A 76 -3.34 -2.84 7.68
N ALA A 77 -4.45 -2.08 7.67
CA ALA A 77 -5.32 -1.94 6.51
C ALA A 77 -4.61 -1.25 5.32
N ASP A 78 -3.73 -0.26 5.59
CA ASP A 78 -2.93 0.39 4.55
C ASP A 78 -1.96 -0.56 3.85
N ILE A 79 -1.44 -1.56 4.57
CA ILE A 79 -0.54 -2.57 3.99
C ILE A 79 -1.31 -3.68 3.30
N ALA A 80 -2.45 -4.10 3.85
CA ALA A 80 -3.32 -5.11 3.25
C ALA A 80 -3.90 -4.63 1.92
N GLN A 81 -4.10 -3.31 1.75
CA GLN A 81 -4.48 -2.75 0.48
C GLN A 81 -3.32 -2.92 -0.52
N LYS A 82 -3.53 -3.73 -1.55
CA LYS A 82 -2.56 -3.92 -2.64
C LYS A 82 -2.21 -2.57 -3.25
N ARG A 83 -0.99 -2.07 -2.96
CA ARG A 83 -0.55 -0.75 -3.43
C ARG A 83 -0.10 -0.81 -4.89
N PRO A 84 -0.28 0.28 -5.64
CA PRO A 84 0.28 0.40 -6.98
C PRO A 84 1.80 0.15 -6.99
N THR A 85 2.26 -0.89 -7.70
CA THR A 85 3.68 -1.25 -7.79
C THR A 85 4.30 -0.85 -9.13
N GLY A 86 3.53 -0.94 -10.21
CA GLY A 86 3.94 -0.57 -11.56
C GLY A 86 4.16 0.95 -11.71
N ALA A 87 5.11 1.36 -12.55
CA ALA A 87 5.42 2.78 -12.79
C ALA A 87 4.18 3.58 -13.21
N ASN A 88 3.44 3.07 -14.21
CA ASN A 88 2.23 3.73 -14.70
C ASN A 88 1.08 3.69 -13.69
N GLN A 89 0.94 2.62 -12.89
CA GLN A 89 -0.02 2.55 -11.79
C GLN A 89 0.26 3.65 -10.74
N LYS A 90 1.52 3.87 -10.40
CA LYS A 90 1.95 4.94 -9.49
C LYS A 90 1.63 6.33 -10.05
N ILE A 91 1.79 6.52 -11.37
CA ILE A 91 1.42 7.77 -12.03
C ILE A 91 -0.08 8.03 -11.89
N VAL A 92 -0.94 7.04 -12.20
CA VAL A 92 -2.40 7.17 -12.08
C VAL A 92 -2.82 7.44 -10.63
N ALA A 93 -2.28 6.70 -9.66
CA ALA A 93 -2.58 6.90 -8.25
C ALA A 93 -2.13 8.28 -7.74
N LYS A 94 -0.97 8.77 -8.18
CA LYS A 94 -0.47 10.12 -7.86
C LYS A 94 -1.31 11.20 -8.52
N ALA A 95 -1.72 11.01 -9.77
CA ALA A 95 -2.61 11.90 -10.51
C ALA A 95 -3.95 12.07 -9.77
N PHE A 96 -4.56 10.97 -9.32
CA PHE A 96 -5.77 10.99 -8.52
C PHE A 96 -5.62 11.83 -7.24
N LYS A 97 -4.55 11.60 -6.48
CA LYS A 97 -4.28 12.33 -5.23
C LYS A 97 -4.07 13.82 -5.48
N GLN A 98 -3.41 14.18 -6.58
CA GLN A 98 -3.18 15.57 -6.95
C GLN A 98 -4.49 16.26 -7.35
N LEU A 99 -5.30 15.66 -8.22
CA LEU A 99 -6.60 16.19 -8.63
C LEU A 99 -7.54 16.40 -7.44
N ARG A 100 -7.54 15.43 -6.50
CA ARG A 100 -8.28 15.57 -5.23
C ARG A 100 -7.77 16.76 -4.42
N GLY A 101 -6.47 16.92 -4.29
CA GLY A 101 -5.85 18.05 -3.55
C GLY A 101 -6.15 19.40 -4.19
N GLU A 102 -6.37 19.45 -5.51
CA GLU A 102 -6.79 20.64 -6.27
C GLU A 102 -8.31 20.88 -6.19
N GLY A 103 -9.05 20.06 -5.44
CA GLY A 103 -10.51 20.16 -5.32
C GLY A 103 -11.27 19.74 -6.58
N ARG A 104 -10.65 19.04 -7.51
CA ARG A 104 -11.32 18.51 -8.69
C ARG A 104 -12.05 17.21 -8.38
N GLY A 105 -13.28 17.11 -8.83
CA GLY A 105 -14.15 15.98 -8.57
C GLY A 105 -15.25 16.28 -7.53
N HIS A 106 -15.81 15.23 -6.99
CA HIS A 106 -16.95 15.32 -6.07
C HIS A 106 -16.71 14.46 -4.84
N SER A 107 -17.16 14.93 -3.67
CA SER A 107 -17.19 14.13 -2.46
C SER A 107 -18.49 13.34 -2.37
N ASN A 108 -18.39 12.08 -1.96
CA ASN A 108 -19.50 11.21 -1.58
C ASN A 108 -20.71 11.23 -2.53
N PRO A 109 -20.58 10.97 -3.85
CA PRO A 109 -21.76 10.74 -4.66
C PRO A 109 -22.54 9.54 -4.12
N THR A 110 -23.87 9.63 -4.17
CA THR A 110 -24.80 8.60 -3.65
C THR A 110 -25.55 7.95 -4.79
N GLY A 111 -25.88 6.67 -4.65
CA GLY A 111 -26.62 5.92 -5.65
C GLY A 111 -26.19 4.47 -5.74
N ALA A 112 -26.81 3.73 -6.65
CA ALA A 112 -26.49 2.33 -6.88
C ALA A 112 -25.01 2.18 -7.32
N GLY A 113 -24.25 1.31 -6.63
CA GLY A 113 -22.84 1.05 -6.95
C GLY A 113 -21.85 2.01 -6.31
N PHE A 114 -22.30 2.97 -5.51
CA PHE A 114 -21.43 3.80 -4.68
C PHE A 114 -21.40 3.27 -3.24
N PRO A 115 -20.33 3.56 -2.46
CA PRO A 115 -20.28 3.17 -1.05
C PRO A 115 -21.42 3.80 -0.25
N GLU A 116 -22.10 2.98 0.59
CA GLU A 116 -23.21 3.44 1.43
C GLU A 116 -22.75 4.31 2.59
N SER A 117 -21.48 4.22 2.99
CA SER A 117 -20.91 4.94 4.13
C SER A 117 -19.43 5.24 3.93
N GLY A 118 -18.92 6.23 4.68
CA GLY A 118 -17.54 6.65 4.67
C GLY A 118 -17.28 7.89 3.80
N GLU A 119 -16.13 8.51 4.02
CA GLU A 119 -15.67 9.63 3.20
C GLU A 119 -14.87 9.12 2.01
N TYR A 120 -15.31 9.40 0.81
CA TYR A 120 -14.58 9.10 -0.41
C TYR A 120 -14.71 10.24 -1.43
N TRP A 121 -13.78 10.30 -2.35
CA TRP A 121 -13.69 11.33 -3.36
C TRP A 121 -13.71 10.70 -4.74
N CYS A 122 -14.55 11.19 -5.63
CA CYS A 122 -14.66 10.72 -6.99
C CYS A 122 -14.06 11.74 -7.97
N ILE A 123 -13.30 11.26 -8.93
CA ILE A 123 -12.76 12.03 -10.05
C ILE A 123 -13.41 11.53 -11.33
N PRO A 124 -13.91 12.41 -12.23
CA PRO A 124 -14.35 12.01 -13.57
C PRO A 124 -13.25 11.24 -14.31
N ALA A 125 -13.60 10.12 -14.94
CA ALA A 125 -12.66 9.21 -15.58
C ALA A 125 -11.87 9.87 -16.73
N ASP A 126 -12.49 10.79 -17.46
CA ASP A 126 -11.85 11.58 -18.49
C ASP A 126 -10.80 12.54 -17.92
N GLN A 127 -11.10 13.24 -16.84
CA GLN A 127 -10.14 14.12 -16.16
C GLN A 127 -8.93 13.35 -15.63
N LEU A 128 -9.17 12.19 -14.99
CA LEU A 128 -8.08 11.36 -14.48
C LEU A 128 -7.22 10.84 -15.62
N ARG A 129 -7.84 10.43 -16.74
CA ARG A 129 -7.13 9.98 -17.94
C ARG A 129 -6.23 11.08 -18.48
N ASP A 130 -6.83 12.22 -18.85
CA ASP A 130 -6.11 13.30 -19.54
C ASP A 130 -4.94 13.82 -18.69
N PHE A 131 -5.15 13.92 -17.37
CA PHE A 131 -4.10 14.33 -16.45
C PHE A 131 -2.99 13.28 -16.28
N SER A 132 -3.35 11.99 -16.29
CA SER A 132 -2.38 10.88 -16.16
C SER A 132 -1.58 10.68 -17.44
N GLU A 133 -2.23 10.72 -18.62
CA GLU A 133 -1.57 10.59 -19.93
C GLU A 133 -0.51 11.66 -20.11
N GLY A 134 -0.77 12.90 -19.69
CA GLY A 134 0.18 14.01 -19.75
C GLY A 134 1.45 13.82 -18.88
N LYS A 135 1.44 12.85 -17.96
CA LYS A 135 2.58 12.53 -17.09
C LYS A 135 3.29 11.22 -17.47
N MET A 136 2.77 10.48 -18.42
CA MET A 136 3.34 9.21 -18.86
C MET A 136 4.41 9.46 -19.94
N THR A 137 5.55 8.80 -19.79
CA THR A 137 6.66 8.85 -20.76
C THR A 137 6.59 7.74 -21.81
N SER A 138 5.49 6.98 -21.84
CA SER A 138 5.27 5.89 -22.79
C SER A 138 5.09 6.42 -24.22
N ILE A 139 5.52 5.66 -25.21
CA ILE A 139 5.27 5.93 -26.63
C ILE A 139 3.76 5.99 -26.94
N ASN A 140 2.97 5.20 -26.21
CA ASN A 140 1.51 5.22 -26.30
C ASN A 140 0.92 5.45 -24.89
N PRO A 141 0.78 6.72 -24.44
CA PRO A 141 0.28 7.04 -23.10
C PRO A 141 -1.13 6.51 -22.85
N ARG A 142 -2.00 6.53 -23.86
CA ARG A 142 -3.38 6.04 -23.75
C ARG A 142 -3.46 4.55 -23.42
N SER A 143 -2.71 3.72 -24.13
CA SER A 143 -2.64 2.28 -23.85
C SER A 143 -2.01 2.01 -22.49
N ALA A 144 -0.95 2.75 -22.14
CA ALA A 144 -0.29 2.64 -20.84
C ALA A 144 -1.22 3.02 -19.66
N TYR A 145 -2.05 4.05 -19.85
CA TYR A 145 -3.07 4.44 -18.87
C TYR A 145 -4.13 3.34 -18.71
N THR A 146 -4.69 2.85 -19.83
CA THR A 146 -5.72 1.79 -19.80
C THR A 146 -5.22 0.56 -19.04
N GLN A 147 -4.05 0.04 -19.39
CA GLN A 147 -3.45 -1.12 -18.71
C GLN A 147 -3.18 -0.87 -17.22
N ALA A 148 -2.71 0.33 -16.90
CA ALA A 148 -2.46 0.69 -15.50
C ALA A 148 -3.76 0.77 -14.70
N LEU A 149 -4.81 1.36 -15.27
CA LEU A 149 -6.12 1.50 -14.63
C LEU A 149 -6.80 0.14 -14.44
N GLU A 150 -6.80 -0.72 -15.47
CA GLU A 150 -7.33 -2.09 -15.37
C GLU A 150 -6.64 -2.88 -14.26
N ALA A 151 -5.31 -2.76 -14.15
CA ALA A 151 -4.57 -3.40 -13.08
C ALA A 151 -4.92 -2.83 -11.68
N LEU A 152 -5.20 -1.52 -11.58
CA LEU A 152 -5.65 -0.89 -10.33
C LEU A 152 -7.07 -1.35 -9.95
N PHE A 153 -7.95 -1.57 -10.92
CA PHE A 153 -9.27 -2.17 -10.69
C PHE A 153 -9.16 -3.64 -10.28
N ALA A 154 -8.37 -4.42 -11.01
CA ALA A 154 -8.17 -5.85 -10.72
C ALA A 154 -7.61 -6.11 -9.32
N MET A 155 -6.78 -5.20 -8.80
CA MET A 155 -6.27 -5.31 -7.42
C MET A 155 -7.21 -4.71 -6.36
N GLY A 156 -8.34 -4.11 -6.75
CA GLY A 156 -9.27 -3.47 -5.84
C GLY A 156 -8.77 -2.15 -5.24
N TYR A 157 -7.74 -1.53 -5.82
CA TYR A 157 -7.22 -0.24 -5.35
C TYR A 157 -8.09 0.93 -5.76
N MET A 158 -8.63 0.88 -6.97
CA MET A 158 -9.59 1.85 -7.51
C MET A 158 -10.87 1.15 -7.92
N VAL A 159 -11.96 1.91 -7.94
CA VAL A 159 -13.28 1.46 -8.39
C VAL A 159 -13.82 2.52 -9.33
N GLN A 160 -14.62 2.10 -10.31
CA GLN A 160 -15.31 2.97 -11.24
C GLN A 160 -16.80 2.69 -11.23
N ASN A 161 -17.60 3.73 -11.21
CA ASN A 161 -19.04 3.66 -11.43
C ASN A 161 -19.52 4.97 -12.08
N GLU A 162 -20.49 4.87 -13.01
CA GLU A 162 -21.13 6.03 -13.67
C GLU A 162 -20.14 7.09 -14.20
N GLY A 163 -18.99 6.65 -14.75
CA GLY A 163 -18.00 7.54 -15.35
C GLY A 163 -17.09 8.27 -14.34
N VAL A 164 -17.19 7.96 -13.05
CA VAL A 164 -16.29 8.48 -12.03
C VAL A 164 -15.47 7.36 -11.39
N ILE A 165 -14.28 7.71 -10.89
CA ILE A 165 -13.31 6.79 -10.30
C ILE A 165 -13.00 7.28 -8.88
N TRP A 166 -12.88 6.34 -7.94
CA TRP A 166 -12.41 6.61 -6.57
C TRP A 166 -11.42 5.54 -6.11
N ILE A 167 -10.66 5.88 -5.09
CA ILE A 167 -9.84 4.89 -4.38
C ILE A 167 -10.78 4.14 -3.45
N ALA A 168 -10.80 2.81 -3.55
CA ALA A 168 -11.64 1.96 -2.71
C ALA A 168 -11.43 2.31 -1.24
N ALA A 169 -12.52 2.54 -0.51
CA ALA A 169 -12.47 2.76 0.93
C ALA A 169 -11.89 1.51 1.60
N LYS A 170 -11.10 1.70 2.64
CA LYS A 170 -10.63 0.60 3.48
C LYS A 170 -11.86 -0.11 4.06
N GLU A 171 -12.04 -1.40 3.77
CA GLU A 171 -12.99 -2.21 4.51
C GLU A 171 -12.55 -2.19 5.97
N GLY A 172 -13.33 -1.53 6.85
CA GLY A 172 -13.06 -1.55 8.29
C GLY A 172 -13.31 -0.27 9.09
N ARG A 173 -13.77 0.83 8.49
CA ARG A 173 -14.27 1.97 9.30
C ARG A 173 -15.75 1.84 9.58
N THR A 174 -16.13 0.98 10.50
CA THR A 174 -17.32 1.22 11.33
C THR A 174 -16.92 2.21 12.41
N SER A 175 -17.28 3.46 12.21
CA SER A 175 -17.26 4.46 13.30
C SER A 175 -18.10 3.91 14.45
N LYS A 176 -17.48 3.69 15.59
CA LYS A 176 -18.15 3.67 16.88
C LYS A 176 -17.96 5.02 17.54
#